data_dadd1c3b5d74fa7264f007af5d362a00
#
_entry.id   dadd1c3b5d74fa7264f007af5d362a00
#
_cell.length_a   1.000
_cell.length_b   1.000
_cell.length_c   1.000
_cell.angle_alpha   90.00
_cell.angle_beta   90.00
_cell.angle_gamma   90.00
#
_symmetry.space_group_name_H-M   'P 1'
#
loop_
_entity.id
_entity.type
_entity.pdbx_description
1 polymer ?
#
loop_
_entity_poly.entity_id
_entity_poly.type
_entity_poly.pdbx_seq_one_letter_code
_entity_poly.pdbx_strand_id
1 'polypeptide(L)'
;MRRLTSWVSIGVLACVAVIAASAEAAPKGKKKKKTSAAEAPKTAETVADFDRQAAAAAITEISLSKCKSTNAVAGDGHVTITFAPAGVAQNAVVDKGPWIGSPVAKCMQKEFKKAKVPAFKGDAVTVGKSFHFE
;
A
#
# COMPACT_ATOMS: atom_id res chain seq x y z
N MET A 1 33.55 34.53 -13.95
CA MET A 1 34.80 33.71 -13.83
C MET A 1 34.32 32.27 -13.68
N ARG A 2 34.30 31.54 -14.80
CA ARG A 2 35.15 30.40 -15.19
C ARG A 2 35.24 29.35 -14.08
N ARG A 3 34.72 28.12 -14.23
CA ARG A 3 35.31 27.06 -15.06
C ARG A 3 34.30 25.95 -15.34
N LEU A 4 34.19 25.61 -16.60
CA LEU A 4 33.78 24.32 -17.16
C LEU A 4 34.83 23.25 -16.79
N THR A 5 34.38 22.03 -16.44
CA THR A 5 35.15 20.83 -16.70
C THR A 5 34.23 19.74 -17.20
N SER A 6 34.30 19.56 -18.48
CA SER A 6 33.92 18.41 -19.29
C SER A 6 34.77 17.20 -18.91
N TRP A 7 34.16 16.04 -18.71
CA TRP A 7 34.85 14.77 -18.81
C TRP A 7 33.99 13.81 -19.63
N VAL A 8 34.41 13.67 -20.86
CA VAL A 8 34.08 12.62 -21.80
C VAL A 8 34.97 11.42 -21.44
N SER A 9 34.42 10.26 -21.28
CA SER A 9 35.18 9.02 -21.41
C SER A 9 34.30 7.97 -22.08
N ILE A 10 34.67 7.74 -23.30
CA ILE A 10 34.36 6.68 -24.24
C ILE A 10 34.92 5.37 -23.67
N GLY A 11 34.11 4.33 -23.60
CA GLY A 11 34.55 2.97 -23.32
C GLY A 11 33.64 1.98 -24.04
N VAL A 12 33.97 1.75 -25.30
CA VAL A 12 33.45 0.63 -26.11
C VAL A 12 34.22 -0.63 -25.72
N LEU A 13 33.55 -1.69 -25.36
CA LEU A 13 34.04 -3.05 -25.58
C LEU A 13 32.89 -4.03 -25.79
N ALA A 14 32.88 -4.57 -26.96
CA ALA A 14 32.07 -5.69 -27.42
C ALA A 14 32.70 -7.03 -26.96
N CYS A 15 31.88 -8.00 -26.60
CA CYS A 15 32.13 -9.46 -26.73
C CYS A 15 30.78 -10.16 -26.64
N VAL A 16 30.25 -10.60 -27.78
CA VAL A 16 30.32 -11.90 -28.45
C VAL A 16 29.75 -13.07 -27.62
N ALA A 17 28.64 -13.51 -28.15
CA ALA A 17 27.91 -14.76 -28.09
C ALA A 17 28.59 -15.99 -27.43
N VAL A 18 27.79 -16.77 -26.70
CA VAL A 18 27.73 -18.24 -26.84
C VAL A 18 26.32 -18.74 -26.55
N ILE A 19 25.78 -19.40 -27.53
CA ILE A 19 24.58 -20.23 -27.53
C ILE A 19 24.92 -21.56 -26.84
N ALA A 20 24.14 -22.01 -25.90
CA ALA A 20 24.03 -23.42 -25.58
C ALA A 20 22.61 -23.71 -25.12
N ALA A 21 21.89 -24.37 -25.97
CA ALA A 21 20.68 -25.12 -25.67
C ALA A 21 21.04 -26.33 -24.82
N SER A 22 20.28 -26.63 -23.81
CA SER A 22 20.10 -27.98 -23.28
C SER A 22 18.76 -28.10 -22.61
N ALA A 23 17.99 -28.98 -23.14
CA ALA A 23 16.71 -29.50 -22.71
C ALA A 23 16.85 -30.34 -21.44
N GLU A 24 15.69 -30.62 -20.87
CA GLU A 24 15.31 -31.78 -20.02
C GLU A 24 15.62 -31.75 -18.54
N ALA A 25 14.61 -31.81 -17.79
CA ALA A 25 14.13 -32.85 -16.91
C ALA A 25 13.36 -32.27 -15.71
N ALA A 26 12.09 -32.51 -15.68
CA ALA A 26 11.31 -32.46 -14.45
C ALA A 26 11.74 -33.62 -13.53
N PRO A 27 11.76 -33.41 -12.24
CA PRO A 27 11.24 -34.42 -11.35
C PRO A 27 10.09 -33.94 -10.46
N LYS A 28 9.04 -34.71 -10.48
CA LYS A 28 8.01 -34.81 -9.47
C LYS A 28 8.65 -34.92 -8.10
N GLY A 29 8.36 -33.96 -7.23
CA GLY A 29 8.70 -34.03 -5.82
C GLY A 29 7.50 -33.64 -5.00
N LYS A 30 6.60 -34.60 -4.73
CA LYS A 30 5.61 -34.53 -3.65
C LYS A 30 6.36 -34.35 -2.33
N LYS A 31 6.16 -33.23 -1.66
CA LYS A 31 6.25 -33.18 -0.21
C LYS A 31 5.10 -32.34 0.36
N LYS A 32 4.11 -33.07 0.85
CA LYS A 32 3.19 -32.65 1.88
C LYS A 32 4.01 -32.06 3.03
N LYS A 33 3.67 -30.86 3.43
CA LYS A 33 3.88 -30.36 4.78
C LYS A 33 2.74 -29.41 5.07
N LYS A 34 1.69 -29.99 5.58
CA LYS A 34 1.07 -29.93 6.89
C LYS A 34 0.84 -28.49 7.36
N THR A 35 -0.37 -28.03 7.05
CA THR A 35 -1.37 -27.49 7.97
C THR A 35 -0.82 -26.78 9.20
N SER A 36 -0.93 -25.46 9.21
CA SER A 36 -1.40 -24.76 10.39
C SER A 36 -2.65 -23.99 9.98
N ALA A 37 -3.76 -24.63 10.22
CA ALA A 37 -5.08 -24.00 10.18
C ALA A 37 -5.16 -23.07 11.38
N ALA A 38 -4.97 -21.80 11.14
CA ALA A 38 -5.59 -20.79 11.98
C ALA A 38 -7.03 -20.69 11.47
N GLU A 39 -7.90 -21.29 12.20
CA GLU A 39 -9.33 -21.31 12.07
C GLU A 39 -9.86 -19.88 12.09
N ALA A 40 -10.15 -19.36 10.90
CA ALA A 40 -10.97 -18.17 10.76
C ALA A 40 -12.40 -18.57 11.04
N PRO A 41 -13.18 -17.83 11.84
CA PRO A 41 -14.59 -18.13 12.04
C PRO A 41 -15.30 -18.05 10.69
N LYS A 42 -15.79 -19.19 10.24
CA LYS A 42 -16.74 -19.31 9.15
C LYS A 42 -18.07 -18.72 9.59
N THR A 43 -18.23 -17.45 9.39
CA THR A 43 -19.54 -16.90 9.11
C THR A 43 -19.64 -16.90 7.60
N ALA A 44 -20.54 -17.70 7.06
CA ALA A 44 -20.91 -17.67 5.65
C ALA A 44 -21.68 -16.36 5.43
N GLU A 45 -20.97 -15.26 5.41
CA GLU A 45 -21.51 -13.98 4.98
C GLU A 45 -21.55 -14.03 3.45
N THR A 46 -22.75 -13.87 2.94
CA THR A 46 -23.00 -13.52 1.55
C THR A 46 -22.13 -12.30 1.27
N VAL A 47 -21.03 -12.48 0.54
CA VAL A 47 -20.10 -11.39 0.24
C VAL A 47 -20.90 -10.33 -0.50
N ALA A 48 -21.17 -9.22 0.18
CA ALA A 48 -21.99 -8.12 -0.28
C ALA A 48 -21.20 -7.18 -1.21
N ASP A 49 -21.89 -6.23 -1.81
CA ASP A 49 -21.24 -5.11 -2.49
C ASP A 49 -20.48 -4.22 -1.49
N PHE A 50 -19.58 -3.40 -1.99
CA PHE A 50 -18.75 -2.54 -1.15
C PHE A 50 -19.60 -1.55 -0.34
N ASP A 51 -19.49 -1.61 0.99
CA ASP A 51 -20.20 -0.70 1.91
C ASP A 51 -19.37 0.58 2.14
N ARG A 52 -19.83 1.67 1.51
CA ARG A 52 -19.22 2.99 1.64
C ARG A 52 -19.41 3.60 3.03
N GLN A 53 -20.49 3.27 3.73
CA GLN A 53 -20.74 3.79 5.09
C GLN A 53 -19.83 3.12 6.08
N ALA A 54 -19.67 1.81 6.00
CA ALA A 54 -18.71 1.07 6.81
C ALA A 54 -17.27 1.58 6.58
N ALA A 55 -16.91 1.87 5.32
CA ALA A 55 -15.60 2.45 5.00
C ALA A 55 -15.40 3.84 5.60
N ALA A 56 -16.41 4.71 5.51
CA ALA A 56 -16.36 6.05 6.10
C ALA A 56 -16.26 5.99 7.63
N ALA A 57 -16.97 5.08 8.29
CA ALA A 57 -16.89 4.86 9.73
C ALA A 57 -15.49 4.35 10.11
N ALA A 58 -15.00 3.30 9.45
CA ALA A 58 -13.68 2.72 9.72
C ALA A 58 -12.54 3.75 9.59
N ILE A 59 -12.63 4.66 8.62
CA ILE A 59 -11.63 5.74 8.43
C ILE A 59 -11.75 6.76 9.58
N THR A 60 -12.96 7.06 10.05
CA THR A 60 -13.18 8.04 11.13
C THR A 60 -12.65 7.53 12.47
N GLU A 61 -12.70 6.23 12.71
CA GLU A 61 -12.20 5.59 13.95
C GLU A 61 -10.66 5.56 14.04
N ILE A 62 -9.96 5.83 12.95
CA ILE A 62 -8.49 5.83 12.97
C ILE A 62 -7.97 7.01 13.80
N SER A 63 -7.30 6.68 14.89
CA SER A 63 -6.63 7.68 15.73
C SER A 63 -5.30 8.11 15.12
N LEU A 64 -5.18 9.40 14.86
CA LEU A 64 -3.94 10.04 14.38
C LEU A 64 -3.06 10.58 15.50
N SER A 65 -3.41 10.34 16.76
CA SER A 65 -2.68 10.86 17.93
C SER A 65 -1.19 10.51 17.93
N LYS A 66 -0.84 9.36 17.39
CA LYS A 66 0.57 8.90 17.25
C LYS A 66 1.38 9.72 16.24
N CYS A 67 0.69 10.44 15.36
CA CYS A 67 1.33 11.26 14.35
C CYS A 67 1.52 12.71 14.80
N LYS A 68 1.04 13.07 15.98
CA LYS A 68 1.31 14.37 16.60
C LYS A 68 2.79 14.47 16.94
N SER A 69 3.46 15.42 16.34
CA SER A 69 4.85 15.77 16.63
C SER A 69 4.91 17.24 16.98
N THR A 70 6.01 17.68 17.60
CA THR A 70 6.21 19.07 18.05
C THR A 70 6.01 20.11 16.94
N ASN A 71 6.18 19.67 15.67
CA ASN A 71 6.04 20.53 14.49
C ASN A 71 4.79 20.18 13.64
N ALA A 72 3.87 19.36 14.16
CA ALA A 72 2.66 19.03 13.44
C ALA A 72 1.67 20.20 13.55
N VAL A 73 1.30 20.74 12.40
CA VAL A 73 0.32 21.82 12.29
C VAL A 73 -1.08 21.23 12.31
N ALA A 74 -1.98 21.79 13.11
CA ALA A 74 -3.39 21.45 13.06
C ALA A 74 -4.03 21.93 11.76
N GLY A 75 -5.03 21.21 11.27
CA GLY A 75 -5.73 21.62 10.06
C GLY A 75 -6.57 20.52 9.43
N ASP A 76 -7.23 20.89 8.34
CA ASP A 76 -8.07 19.98 7.57
C ASP A 76 -7.27 19.29 6.46
N GLY A 77 -7.56 18.02 6.29
CA GLY A 77 -6.94 17.20 5.28
C GLY A 77 -7.94 16.32 4.55
N HIS A 78 -7.45 15.67 3.52
CA HIS A 78 -8.18 14.64 2.80
C HIS A 78 -7.28 13.43 2.60
N VAL A 79 -7.86 12.25 2.73
CA VAL A 79 -7.19 10.98 2.51
C VAL A 79 -7.94 10.17 1.47
N THR A 80 -7.21 9.57 0.56
CA THR A 80 -7.72 8.62 -0.43
C THR A 80 -7.20 7.24 -0.07
N ILE A 81 -8.11 6.28 0.18
CA ILE A 81 -7.78 4.92 0.61
C ILE A 81 -8.34 3.92 -0.41
N THR A 82 -7.51 2.98 -0.83
CA THR A 82 -7.91 1.87 -1.70
C THR A 82 -8.06 0.61 -0.87
N PHE A 83 -9.27 0.04 -0.85
CA PHE A 83 -9.60 -1.22 -0.17
C PHE A 83 -9.56 -2.38 -1.17
N ALA A 84 -8.94 -3.48 -0.77
CA ALA A 84 -9.02 -4.74 -1.49
C ALA A 84 -10.36 -5.44 -1.20
N PRO A 85 -10.83 -6.38 -2.06
CA PRO A 85 -12.02 -7.17 -1.82
C PRO A 85 -12.02 -7.94 -0.48
N ALA A 86 -10.84 -8.25 0.03
CA ALA A 86 -10.68 -8.85 1.36
C ALA A 86 -10.98 -7.89 2.53
N GLY A 87 -11.39 -6.65 2.26
CA GLY A 87 -11.72 -5.66 3.27
C GLY A 87 -10.53 -4.95 3.92
N VAL A 88 -9.33 -5.12 3.40
CA VAL A 88 -8.12 -4.48 3.93
C VAL A 88 -7.68 -3.29 3.08
N ALA A 89 -7.21 -2.22 3.71
CA ALA A 89 -6.66 -1.08 3.01
C ALA A 89 -5.28 -1.43 2.42
N GLN A 90 -5.19 -1.47 1.10
CA GLN A 90 -3.94 -1.70 0.36
C GLN A 90 -3.10 -0.44 0.26
N ASN A 91 -3.75 0.68 0.02
CA ASN A 91 -3.08 1.96 -0.13
C ASN A 91 -3.84 3.07 0.61
N ALA A 92 -3.10 4.04 1.13
CA ALA A 92 -3.64 5.26 1.71
C ALA A 92 -2.73 6.42 1.35
N VAL A 93 -3.30 7.49 0.81
CA VAL A 93 -2.58 8.70 0.39
C VAL A 93 -3.27 9.90 1.00
N VAL A 94 -2.52 10.72 1.73
CA VAL A 94 -2.98 12.05 2.15
C VAL A 94 -2.71 12.99 0.99
N ASP A 95 -3.76 13.42 0.32
CA ASP A 95 -3.72 14.21 -0.93
C ASP A 95 -4.05 15.69 -0.72
N LYS A 96 -4.57 16.08 0.45
CA LYS A 96 -4.77 17.47 0.85
C LYS A 96 -4.36 17.69 2.31
N GLY A 97 -3.92 18.90 2.60
CA GLY A 97 -3.54 19.34 3.95
C GLY A 97 -2.13 19.92 4.00
N PRO A 98 -1.80 20.59 5.10
CA PRO A 98 -0.50 21.26 5.26
C PRO A 98 0.68 20.28 5.43
N TRP A 99 0.42 18.98 5.57
CA TRP A 99 1.43 17.96 5.85
C TRP A 99 1.97 17.26 4.59
N ILE A 100 1.46 17.58 3.40
CA ILE A 100 1.87 16.92 2.15
C ILE A 100 3.38 16.94 2.03
N GLY A 101 3.97 15.76 1.74
CA GLY A 101 5.43 15.58 1.64
C GLY A 101 6.18 15.48 2.97
N SER A 102 5.52 15.73 4.10
CA SER A 102 6.13 15.68 5.44
C SER A 102 6.18 14.27 6.04
N PRO A 103 7.02 14.04 7.07
CA PRO A 103 6.99 12.82 7.86
C PRO A 103 5.64 12.57 8.54
N VAL A 104 4.90 13.64 8.89
CA VAL A 104 3.56 13.57 9.50
C VAL A 104 2.57 12.90 8.53
N ALA A 105 2.55 13.31 7.26
CA ALA A 105 1.71 12.67 6.25
C ALA A 105 2.03 11.19 6.08
N LYS A 106 3.31 10.82 6.10
CA LYS A 106 3.75 9.40 6.03
C LYS A 106 3.26 8.59 7.24
N CYS A 107 3.27 9.19 8.43
CA CYS A 107 2.71 8.60 9.63
C CYS A 107 1.20 8.39 9.47
N MET A 108 0.45 9.43 9.09
CA MET A 108 -0.99 9.36 8.85
C MET A 108 -1.36 8.27 7.85
N GLN A 109 -0.64 8.16 6.73
CA GLN A 109 -0.84 7.11 5.73
C GLN A 109 -0.68 5.70 6.32
N LYS A 110 0.28 5.50 7.21
CA LYS A 110 0.47 4.21 7.90
C LYS A 110 -0.70 3.89 8.84
N GLU A 111 -1.21 4.89 9.56
CA GLU A 111 -2.37 4.69 10.43
C GLU A 111 -3.63 4.41 9.60
N PHE A 112 -3.89 5.17 8.54
CA PHE A 112 -5.03 4.94 7.66
C PHE A 112 -5.01 3.57 6.96
N LYS A 113 -3.85 2.99 6.69
CA LYS A 113 -3.72 1.62 6.17
C LYS A 113 -4.20 0.54 7.14
N LYS A 114 -4.44 0.87 8.39
CA LYS A 114 -5.01 -0.06 9.38
C LYS A 114 -6.53 -0.16 9.29
N ALA A 115 -7.18 0.72 8.52
CA ALA A 115 -8.63 0.68 8.31
C ALA A 115 -9.03 -0.66 7.69
N LYS A 116 -10.11 -1.21 8.20
CA LYS A 116 -10.69 -2.48 7.72
C LYS A 116 -12.18 -2.29 7.48
N VAL A 117 -12.65 -2.90 6.42
CA VAL A 117 -14.08 -2.95 6.06
C VAL A 117 -14.50 -4.39 5.90
N PRO A 118 -15.81 -4.72 5.92
CA PRO A 118 -16.27 -6.04 5.54
C PRO A 118 -15.77 -6.45 4.16
N ALA A 119 -15.48 -7.73 3.96
CA ALA A 119 -15.11 -8.25 2.66
C ALA A 119 -16.25 -8.03 1.65
N PHE A 120 -15.92 -7.70 0.42
CA PHE A 120 -16.87 -7.36 -0.63
C PHE A 120 -16.53 -8.05 -1.95
N LYS A 121 -17.46 -8.05 -2.91
CA LYS A 121 -17.26 -8.60 -4.25
C LYS A 121 -16.72 -7.53 -5.20
N GLY A 122 -16.00 -7.98 -6.21
CA GLY A 122 -15.50 -7.13 -7.30
C GLY A 122 -14.07 -6.68 -7.13
N ASP A 123 -13.75 -5.57 -7.76
CA ASP A 123 -12.40 -5.00 -7.78
C ASP A 123 -12.12 -4.14 -6.55
N ALA A 124 -10.85 -3.75 -6.38
CA ALA A 124 -10.46 -2.83 -5.33
C ALA A 124 -11.18 -1.48 -5.47
N VAL A 125 -11.72 -0.97 -4.36
CA VAL A 125 -12.50 0.28 -4.33
C VAL A 125 -11.71 1.37 -3.63
N THR A 126 -11.72 2.55 -4.25
CA THR A 126 -11.07 3.74 -3.68
C THR A 126 -12.11 4.67 -3.06
N VAL A 127 -11.85 5.08 -1.82
CA VAL A 127 -12.71 5.99 -1.04
C VAL A 127 -11.90 7.18 -0.57
N GLY A 128 -12.43 8.37 -0.79
CA GLY A 128 -11.89 9.62 -0.26
C GLY A 128 -12.66 10.07 0.98
N LYS A 129 -11.95 10.59 1.96
CA LYS A 129 -12.53 11.14 3.20
C LYS A 129 -11.76 12.36 3.67
N SER A 130 -12.50 13.44 4.02
CA SER A 130 -11.92 14.58 4.74
C SER A 130 -11.79 14.25 6.23
N PHE A 131 -10.75 14.75 6.86
CA PHE A 131 -10.50 14.61 8.28
C PHE A 131 -9.90 15.90 8.87
N HIS A 132 -10.06 16.09 10.16
CA HIS A 132 -9.40 17.15 10.91
C HIS A 132 -8.29 16.56 11.77
N PHE A 133 -7.16 17.24 11.83
CA PHE A 133 -6.01 16.85 12.65
C PHE A 133 -5.69 18.01 13.61
N GLU A 134 -5.69 17.69 14.91
CA GLU A 134 -5.41 18.62 16.00
C GLU A 134 -4.05 18.37 16.65
#